data_1fc4889ac69395aa3749fa6884ead5ff
#
_entry.id   1fc4889ac69395aa3749fa6884ead5ff
#
_cell.length_a   1.000
_cell.length_b   1.000
_cell.length_c   1.000
_cell.angle_alpha   90.00
_cell.angle_beta   90.00
_cell.angle_gamma   90.00
#
_symmetry.space_group_name_H-M   'P 1'
#
loop_
_entity.id
_entity.type
_entity.pdbx_description
1 polymer ?
#
loop_
_entity_poly.entity_id
_entity_poly.type
_entity_poly.pdbx_seq_one_letter_code
_entity_poly.pdbx_strand_id
1 'polypeptide(L)'
;WPAAMRRDAAAVLLRAFLHGCFAWGEVHADPHAGNLRFVRRRASAGVGLLDFGNTRTLAPHEQYALWTLARHGDALSDAALADAWTSLGFPPAVTEGLRQRLPDVTRILFEPFHHRGAFDARTWQPGARLAAVLGDDRWTFRTSGPASLLYVIRAFQGLLVYTRALDAPLDWRDALDEVPAPEPGSCVAPPAGTTAAPGPALASTTLCVSVTRRGATVASVRMPAGAVASLPDLVPTDLQPRLDRLGVSLDALARDVVARGGPAGELVALDDGDDRVRVWLE
;
A
#
# COMPACT_ATOMS: atom_id res chain seq x y z
N TRP A 1 25.25 16.94 -3.88
CA TRP A 1 24.42 18.12 -3.59
C TRP A 1 24.64 18.58 -2.15
N PRO A 2 24.65 19.90 -1.87
CA PRO A 2 24.68 20.44 -0.52
C PRO A 2 23.47 19.95 0.32
N ALA A 3 23.63 19.86 1.64
CA ALA A 3 22.59 19.36 2.53
C ALA A 3 21.26 20.13 2.39
N ALA A 4 21.31 21.45 2.25
CA ALA A 4 20.13 22.27 2.03
C ALA A 4 19.36 21.86 0.75
N MET A 5 20.07 21.65 -0.37
CA MET A 5 19.43 21.22 -1.62
C MET A 5 18.86 19.79 -1.55
N ARG A 6 19.52 18.90 -0.79
CA ARG A 6 18.97 17.55 -0.56
C ARG A 6 17.68 17.64 0.24
N ARG A 7 17.65 18.50 1.26
CA ARG A 7 16.43 18.76 2.05
C ARG A 7 15.32 19.36 1.21
N ASP A 8 15.63 20.34 0.36
CA ASP A 8 14.64 20.93 -0.56
C ASP A 8 14.03 19.88 -1.49
N ALA A 9 14.86 19.03 -2.09
CA ALA A 9 14.40 17.97 -2.97
C ALA A 9 13.49 16.96 -2.23
N ALA A 10 13.87 16.57 -1.02
CA ALA A 10 13.06 15.69 -0.18
C ALA A 10 11.74 16.34 0.23
N ALA A 11 11.75 17.64 0.57
CA ALA A 11 10.54 18.39 0.90
C ALA A 11 9.60 18.52 -0.31
N VAL A 12 10.13 18.72 -1.52
CA VAL A 12 9.32 18.73 -2.75
C VAL A 12 8.65 17.39 -2.99
N LEU A 13 9.37 16.27 -2.80
CA LEU A 13 8.79 14.92 -2.92
C LEU A 13 7.69 14.69 -1.89
N LEU A 14 7.91 15.08 -0.63
CA LEU A 14 6.92 14.96 0.43
C LEU A 14 5.66 15.77 0.10
N ARG A 15 5.79 17.04 -0.29
CA ARG A 15 4.67 17.88 -0.69
C ARG A 15 3.92 17.32 -1.89
N ALA A 16 4.64 16.82 -2.89
CA ALA A 16 4.02 16.20 -4.08
C ALA A 16 3.16 14.98 -3.68
N PHE A 17 3.67 14.13 -2.78
CA PHE A 17 2.93 13.00 -2.25
C PHE A 17 1.69 13.44 -1.46
N LEU A 18 1.84 14.39 -0.54
CA LEU A 18 0.74 14.87 0.30
C LEU A 18 -0.36 15.57 -0.51
N HIS A 19 0.03 16.44 -1.45
CA HIS A 19 -0.94 17.07 -2.36
C HIS A 19 -1.63 16.04 -3.26
N GLY A 20 -0.88 15.06 -3.78
CA GLY A 20 -1.44 13.95 -4.53
C GLY A 20 -2.52 13.23 -3.73
N CYS A 21 -2.20 12.77 -2.53
CA CYS A 21 -3.13 12.05 -1.68
C CYS A 21 -4.32 12.90 -1.22
N PHE A 22 -4.07 14.13 -0.73
CA PHE A 22 -5.08 14.85 0.06
C PHE A 22 -5.73 16.04 -0.66
N ALA A 23 -5.03 16.71 -1.59
CA ALA A 23 -5.62 17.82 -2.34
C ALA A 23 -6.26 17.34 -3.66
N TRP A 24 -5.61 16.42 -4.37
CA TRP A 24 -6.04 15.98 -5.70
C TRP A 24 -6.75 14.63 -5.71
N GLY A 25 -6.57 13.81 -4.66
CA GLY A 25 -7.09 12.45 -4.62
C GLY A 25 -6.43 11.52 -5.63
N GLU A 26 -5.23 11.87 -6.11
CA GLU A 26 -4.49 11.09 -7.09
C GLU A 26 -3.07 10.76 -6.62
N VAL A 27 -2.69 9.51 -6.70
CA VAL A 27 -1.40 9.01 -6.24
C VAL A 27 -0.58 8.49 -7.40
N HIS A 28 0.62 9.06 -7.57
CA HIS A 28 1.63 8.49 -8.47
C HIS A 28 2.21 7.23 -7.84
N ALA A 29 1.73 6.07 -8.27
CA ALA A 29 2.01 4.78 -7.63
C ALA A 29 3.25 4.06 -8.20
N ASP A 30 4.08 4.73 -9.00
CA ASP A 30 5.33 4.17 -9.51
C ASP A 30 6.57 4.98 -9.10
N PRO A 31 7.03 4.82 -7.84
CA PRO A 31 8.17 5.56 -7.29
C PRO A 31 9.53 5.09 -7.82
N HIS A 32 9.58 4.63 -9.07
CA HIS A 32 10.83 4.20 -9.69
C HIS A 32 11.76 5.39 -9.95
N ALA A 33 13.08 5.21 -9.78
CA ALA A 33 14.06 6.28 -9.94
C ALA A 33 14.07 6.89 -11.35
N GLY A 34 13.73 6.10 -12.38
CA GLY A 34 13.59 6.57 -13.76
C GLY A 34 12.45 7.57 -13.96
N ASN A 35 11.45 7.57 -13.07
CA ASN A 35 10.30 8.46 -13.11
C ASN A 35 10.51 9.76 -12.34
N LEU A 36 11.69 9.94 -11.74
CA LEU A 36 12.04 11.13 -10.97
C LEU A 36 13.26 11.83 -11.56
N ARG A 37 13.11 13.12 -11.84
CA ARG A 37 14.22 13.97 -12.30
C ARG A 37 14.51 15.06 -11.29
N PHE A 38 15.62 14.92 -10.57
CA PHE A 38 16.11 15.96 -9.66
C PHE A 38 16.76 17.09 -10.44
N VAL A 39 16.27 18.30 -10.23
CA VAL A 39 16.72 19.51 -10.95
C VAL A 39 17.35 20.48 -9.97
N ARG A 40 18.59 20.86 -10.23
CA ARG A 40 19.26 21.92 -9.47
C ARG A 40 18.80 23.28 -10.01
N ARG A 41 18.26 24.12 -9.14
CA ARG A 41 17.98 25.53 -9.37
C ARG A 41 19.02 26.40 -8.68
N ARG A 42 19.02 27.71 -8.96
CA ARG A 42 20.04 28.63 -8.43
C ARG A 42 20.18 28.59 -6.90
N ALA A 43 19.07 28.56 -6.16
CA ALA A 43 19.05 28.58 -4.69
C ALA A 43 18.20 27.46 -4.08
N SER A 44 17.67 26.52 -4.88
CA SER A 44 16.77 25.46 -4.43
C SER A 44 16.91 24.21 -5.27
N ALA A 45 16.23 23.14 -4.88
CA ALA A 45 16.06 21.96 -5.69
C ALA A 45 14.61 21.87 -6.21
N GLY A 46 14.46 21.22 -7.36
CA GLY A 46 13.15 20.81 -7.91
C GLY A 46 13.15 19.33 -8.20
N VAL A 47 11.96 18.76 -8.31
CA VAL A 47 11.76 17.38 -8.76
C VAL A 47 10.74 17.38 -9.88
N GLY A 48 11.09 16.79 -11.02
CA GLY A 48 10.14 16.47 -12.08
C GLY A 48 9.64 15.06 -11.90
N LEU A 49 8.32 14.88 -11.94
CA LEU A 49 7.69 13.59 -12.06
C LEU A 49 7.52 13.28 -13.54
N LEU A 50 7.91 12.08 -13.94
CA LEU A 50 7.82 11.58 -15.31
C LEU A 50 6.94 10.33 -15.28
N ASP A 51 6.34 10.01 -16.41
CA ASP A 51 5.52 8.81 -16.62
C ASP A 51 4.38 8.65 -15.60
N PHE A 52 3.22 9.18 -15.97
CA PHE A 52 1.98 9.10 -15.17
C PHE A 52 1.12 7.87 -15.52
N GLY A 53 1.67 6.87 -16.20
CA GLY A 53 0.96 5.66 -16.59
C GLY A 53 0.45 4.81 -15.42
N ASN A 54 1.02 4.99 -14.24
CA ASN A 54 0.58 4.30 -13.03
C ASN A 54 0.08 5.28 -11.96
N THR A 55 -0.80 6.19 -12.33
CA THR A 55 -1.54 7.04 -11.39
C THR A 55 -2.82 6.34 -10.93
N ARG A 56 -3.17 6.48 -9.65
CA ARG A 56 -4.38 5.89 -9.05
C ARG A 56 -5.19 6.95 -8.34
N THR A 57 -6.49 6.95 -8.61
CA THR A 57 -7.46 7.82 -7.94
C THR A 57 -7.91 7.19 -6.64
N LEU A 58 -7.92 7.96 -5.57
CA LEU A 58 -8.51 7.59 -4.27
C LEU A 58 -9.98 7.97 -4.27
N ALA A 59 -10.83 7.09 -3.75
CA ALA A 59 -12.22 7.47 -3.51
C ALA A 59 -12.29 8.58 -2.44
N PRO A 60 -13.24 9.54 -2.52
CA PRO A 60 -13.31 10.66 -1.58
C PRO A 60 -13.36 10.24 -0.11
N HIS A 61 -14.04 9.15 0.22
CA HIS A 61 -14.10 8.62 1.58
C HIS A 61 -12.76 8.02 2.04
N GLU A 62 -12.01 7.35 1.14
CA GLU A 62 -10.66 6.82 1.42
C GLU A 62 -9.68 7.98 1.65
N GLN A 63 -9.74 9.00 0.79
CA GLN A 63 -8.94 10.21 0.89
C GLN A 63 -9.15 10.91 2.23
N TYR A 64 -10.41 11.14 2.62
CA TYR A 64 -10.77 11.79 3.88
C TYR A 64 -10.40 10.94 5.10
N ALA A 65 -10.62 9.63 5.05
CA ALA A 65 -10.24 8.71 6.14
C ALA A 65 -8.73 8.67 6.33
N LEU A 66 -7.95 8.58 5.24
CA LEU A 66 -6.50 8.58 5.30
C LEU A 66 -5.96 9.91 5.86
N TRP A 67 -6.53 11.05 5.42
CA TRP A 67 -6.19 12.36 5.95
C TRP A 67 -6.54 12.48 7.44
N THR A 68 -7.71 11.98 7.86
CA THR A 68 -8.15 11.99 9.25
C THR A 68 -7.19 11.20 10.15
N LEU A 69 -6.76 10.02 9.71
CA LEU A 69 -5.77 9.21 10.44
C LEU A 69 -4.41 9.91 10.51
N ALA A 70 -3.96 10.52 9.41
CA ALA A 70 -2.69 11.22 9.37
C ALA A 70 -2.71 12.51 10.23
N ARG A 71 -3.82 13.25 10.23
CA ARG A 71 -3.91 14.57 10.86
C ARG A 71 -4.33 14.53 12.32
N HIS A 72 -5.19 13.58 12.68
CA HIS A 72 -5.90 13.54 13.95
C HIS A 72 -5.83 12.17 14.65
N GLY A 73 -5.23 11.15 14.04
CA GLY A 73 -5.29 9.77 14.53
C GLY A 73 -4.77 9.56 15.95
N ASP A 74 -3.87 10.43 16.43
CA ASP A 74 -3.35 10.41 17.80
C ASP A 74 -4.32 10.95 18.86
N ALA A 75 -5.36 11.68 18.44
CA ALA A 75 -6.35 12.33 19.30
C ALA A 75 -7.76 11.71 19.19
N LEU A 76 -7.98 10.77 18.26
CA LEU A 76 -9.27 10.13 18.08
C LEU A 76 -9.55 9.11 19.20
N SER A 77 -10.84 8.96 19.56
CA SER A 77 -11.30 7.84 20.39
C SER A 77 -11.21 6.51 19.64
N ASP A 78 -11.21 5.39 20.39
CA ASP A 78 -11.17 4.04 19.81
C ASP A 78 -12.31 3.79 18.81
N ALA A 79 -13.50 4.33 19.09
CA ALA A 79 -14.64 4.24 18.18
C ALA A 79 -14.39 5.04 16.88
N ALA A 80 -13.95 6.29 17.00
CA ALA A 80 -13.64 7.13 15.84
C ALA A 80 -12.47 6.57 15.01
N LEU A 81 -11.49 5.92 15.63
CA LEU A 81 -10.43 5.20 14.93
C LEU A 81 -11.00 4.01 14.15
N ALA A 82 -11.85 3.19 14.77
CA ALA A 82 -12.47 2.05 14.08
C ALA A 82 -13.31 2.52 12.88
N ASP A 83 -14.06 3.62 13.04
CA ASP A 83 -14.82 4.23 11.95
C ASP A 83 -13.92 4.76 10.83
N ALA A 84 -12.82 5.43 11.15
CA ALA A 84 -11.86 5.93 10.17
C ALA A 84 -11.20 4.79 9.38
N TRP A 85 -10.75 3.72 10.05
CA TRP A 85 -10.20 2.54 9.40
C TRP A 85 -11.23 1.80 8.54
N THR A 86 -12.50 1.73 8.99
CA THR A 86 -13.60 1.16 8.20
C THR A 86 -13.88 2.02 6.96
N SER A 87 -13.90 3.35 7.12
CA SER A 87 -14.09 4.27 5.99
C SER A 87 -12.92 4.22 5.01
N LEU A 88 -11.71 3.87 5.46
CA LEU A 88 -10.56 3.62 4.59
C LEU A 88 -10.71 2.32 3.78
N GLY A 89 -11.70 1.46 4.10
CA GLY A 89 -12.02 0.26 3.37
C GLY A 89 -11.67 -1.05 4.08
N PHE A 90 -11.27 -1.00 5.35
CA PHE A 90 -11.10 -2.24 6.14
C PHE A 90 -12.48 -2.82 6.52
N PRO A 91 -12.65 -4.15 6.49
CA PRO A 91 -13.91 -4.78 6.90
C PRO A 91 -14.26 -4.43 8.36
N PRO A 92 -15.53 -4.09 8.68
CA PRO A 92 -15.95 -3.77 10.05
C PRO A 92 -15.61 -4.84 11.09
N ALA A 93 -15.67 -6.12 10.69
CA ALA A 93 -15.29 -7.23 11.59
C ALA A 93 -13.82 -7.19 11.99
N VAL A 94 -12.93 -6.72 11.10
CA VAL A 94 -11.50 -6.59 11.39
C VAL A 94 -11.24 -5.38 12.28
N THR A 95 -11.83 -4.23 11.96
CA THR A 95 -11.66 -3.01 12.75
C THR A 95 -12.22 -3.16 14.15
N GLU A 96 -13.37 -3.83 14.30
CA GLU A 96 -13.94 -4.14 15.61
C GLU A 96 -13.10 -5.17 16.39
N GLY A 97 -12.64 -6.22 15.74
CA GLY A 97 -11.76 -7.22 16.37
C GLY A 97 -10.42 -6.64 16.83
N LEU A 98 -9.96 -5.58 16.20
CA LEU A 98 -8.70 -4.90 16.53
C LEU A 98 -8.90 -3.57 17.29
N ARG A 99 -10.13 -3.21 17.68
CA ARG A 99 -10.48 -1.90 18.24
C ARG A 99 -9.49 -1.41 19.31
N GLN A 100 -9.14 -2.26 20.27
CA GLN A 100 -8.21 -1.91 21.36
C GLN A 100 -6.76 -1.72 20.91
N ARG A 101 -6.39 -2.25 19.73
CA ARG A 101 -5.04 -2.14 19.16
C ARG A 101 -4.92 -1.06 18.11
N LEU A 102 -6.04 -0.60 17.54
CA LEU A 102 -6.05 0.46 16.52
C LEU A 102 -5.35 1.74 16.96
N PRO A 103 -5.43 2.21 18.22
CA PRO A 103 -4.66 3.36 18.67
C PRO A 103 -3.15 3.18 18.49
N ASP A 104 -2.61 2.02 18.88
CA ASP A 104 -1.18 1.74 18.73
C ASP A 104 -0.78 1.54 17.26
N VAL A 105 -1.61 0.84 16.48
CA VAL A 105 -1.42 0.67 15.04
C VAL A 105 -1.37 2.03 14.34
N THR A 106 -2.33 2.91 14.63
CA THR A 106 -2.42 4.25 14.05
C THR A 106 -1.21 5.09 14.46
N ARG A 107 -0.84 5.09 15.73
CA ARG A 107 0.33 5.81 16.23
C ARG A 107 1.62 5.36 15.54
N ILE A 108 1.78 4.06 15.32
CA ILE A 108 2.98 3.51 14.65
C ILE A 108 3.00 3.89 13.17
N LEU A 109 1.89 3.72 12.45
CA LEU A 109 1.84 3.93 10.99
C LEU A 109 1.89 5.40 10.61
N PHE A 110 1.29 6.27 11.41
CA PHE A 110 1.21 7.70 11.14
C PHE A 110 2.16 8.55 12.01
N GLU A 111 3.12 7.91 12.69
CA GLU A 111 4.11 8.59 13.54
C GLU A 111 4.80 9.78 12.86
N PRO A 112 5.23 9.71 11.57
CA PRO A 112 5.84 10.85 10.92
C PRO A 112 4.96 12.10 10.92
N PHE A 113 3.64 11.93 10.82
CA PHE A 113 2.65 13.01 10.78
C PHE A 113 2.22 13.48 12.16
N HIS A 114 2.37 12.65 13.20
CA HIS A 114 2.06 13.02 14.59
C HIS A 114 3.28 13.61 15.31
N HIS A 115 4.49 13.37 14.78
CA HIS A 115 5.73 13.94 15.32
C HIS A 115 5.81 15.44 15.01
N ARG A 116 6.23 16.25 16.01
CA ARG A 116 6.53 17.67 15.81
C ARG A 116 8.00 17.87 15.57
N GLY A 117 8.32 18.68 14.58
CA GLY A 117 9.70 18.96 14.17
C GLY A 117 10.26 17.91 13.20
N ALA A 118 11.56 17.97 12.97
CA ALA A 118 12.22 17.15 11.97
C ALA A 118 12.19 15.65 12.35
N PHE A 119 11.52 14.86 11.55
CA PHE A 119 11.41 13.40 11.67
C PHE A 119 12.44 12.71 10.78
N ASP A 120 13.25 11.83 11.36
CA ASP A 120 14.24 11.03 10.64
C ASP A 120 13.66 9.65 10.27
N ALA A 121 13.25 9.51 9.02
CA ALA A 121 12.68 8.26 8.51
C ALA A 121 13.65 7.05 8.57
N ARG A 122 14.96 7.27 8.79
CA ARG A 122 15.95 6.18 8.90
C ARG A 122 15.80 5.39 10.19
N THR A 123 15.35 6.05 11.25
CA THR A 123 15.15 5.44 12.58
C THR A 123 13.77 4.81 12.74
N TRP A 124 12.83 5.10 11.83
CA TRP A 124 11.48 4.60 11.91
C TRP A 124 11.39 3.16 11.42
N GLN A 125 10.96 2.27 12.30
CA GLN A 125 10.85 0.83 12.07
C GLN A 125 9.41 0.33 12.33
N PRO A 126 8.42 0.74 11.53
CA PRO A 126 7.02 0.41 11.79
C PRO A 126 6.73 -1.09 11.72
N GLY A 127 7.43 -1.83 10.86
CA GLY A 127 7.18 -3.26 10.64
C GLY A 127 7.37 -4.11 11.89
N ALA A 128 8.50 -3.93 12.60
CA ALA A 128 8.78 -4.67 13.83
C ALA A 128 7.80 -4.29 14.96
N ARG A 129 7.49 -2.99 15.07
CA ARG A 129 6.55 -2.47 16.09
C ARG A 129 5.12 -2.96 15.84
N LEU A 130 4.66 -2.96 14.60
CA LEU A 130 3.36 -3.52 14.23
C LEU A 130 3.28 -5.02 14.50
N ALA A 131 4.35 -5.77 14.23
CA ALA A 131 4.40 -7.19 14.54
C ALA A 131 4.27 -7.45 16.04
N ALA A 132 4.86 -6.60 16.88
CA ALA A 132 4.75 -6.70 18.35
C ALA A 132 3.32 -6.39 18.83
N VAL A 133 2.65 -5.39 18.25
CA VAL A 133 1.28 -4.99 18.65
C VAL A 133 0.24 -5.99 18.15
N LEU A 134 0.34 -6.41 16.90
CA LEU A 134 -0.69 -7.23 16.24
C LEU A 134 -0.50 -8.73 16.47
N GLY A 135 0.72 -9.20 16.75
CA GLY A 135 0.99 -10.64 16.90
C GLY A 135 0.55 -11.42 15.66
N ASP A 136 -0.29 -12.43 15.85
CA ASP A 136 -0.81 -13.28 14.76
C ASP A 136 -1.83 -12.55 13.89
N ASP A 137 -2.53 -11.54 14.40
CA ASP A 137 -3.50 -10.73 13.67
C ASP A 137 -2.86 -9.81 12.61
N ARG A 138 -1.52 -9.70 12.60
CA ARG A 138 -0.79 -8.90 11.61
C ARG A 138 -1.11 -9.29 10.17
N TRP A 139 -1.33 -10.57 9.92
CA TRP A 139 -1.64 -11.07 8.58
C TRP A 139 -3.06 -10.70 8.18
N THR A 140 -4.03 -10.91 9.08
CA THR A 140 -5.41 -10.49 8.87
C THR A 140 -5.48 -8.99 8.59
N PHE A 141 -4.81 -8.16 9.40
CA PHE A 141 -4.77 -6.72 9.16
C PHE A 141 -4.17 -6.35 7.80
N ARG A 142 -3.03 -6.95 7.43
CA ARG A 142 -2.35 -6.64 6.15
C ARG A 142 -3.14 -7.05 4.91
N THR A 143 -3.86 -8.15 4.98
CA THR A 143 -4.61 -8.70 3.82
C THR A 143 -6.04 -8.18 3.73
N SER A 144 -6.53 -7.50 4.77
CA SER A 144 -7.89 -6.94 4.80
C SER A 144 -7.96 -5.51 4.28
N GLY A 145 -6.83 -4.84 4.03
CA GLY A 145 -6.81 -3.49 3.49
C GLY A 145 -7.33 -3.45 2.04
N PRO A 146 -7.96 -2.35 1.62
CA PRO A 146 -8.43 -2.19 0.25
C PRO A 146 -7.26 -2.17 -0.74
N ALA A 147 -7.51 -2.60 -1.98
CA ALA A 147 -6.49 -2.65 -3.03
C ALA A 147 -5.91 -1.25 -3.34
N SER A 148 -6.73 -0.19 -3.27
CA SER A 148 -6.31 1.21 -3.43
C SER A 148 -5.17 1.60 -2.46
N LEU A 149 -5.23 1.11 -1.21
CA LEU A 149 -4.23 1.39 -0.19
C LEU A 149 -2.85 0.83 -0.54
N LEU A 150 -2.78 -0.27 -1.31
CA LEU A 150 -1.49 -0.83 -1.75
C LEU A 150 -0.70 0.17 -2.61
N TYR A 151 -1.40 0.94 -3.45
CA TYR A 151 -0.77 1.97 -4.29
C TYR A 151 -0.28 3.16 -3.46
N VAL A 152 -1.06 3.56 -2.45
CA VAL A 152 -0.63 4.60 -1.49
C VAL A 152 0.60 4.14 -0.72
N ILE A 153 0.60 2.89 -0.22
CA ILE A 153 1.74 2.30 0.50
C ILE A 153 2.96 2.24 -0.41
N ARG A 154 2.81 1.84 -1.68
CA ARG A 154 3.92 1.80 -2.65
C ARG A 154 4.51 3.18 -2.89
N ALA A 155 3.67 4.19 -3.13
CA ALA A 155 4.11 5.57 -3.30
C ALA A 155 4.83 6.10 -2.05
N PHE A 156 4.27 5.82 -0.87
CA PHE A 156 4.85 6.20 0.42
C PHE A 156 6.19 5.51 0.69
N GLN A 157 6.31 4.21 0.38
CA GLN A 157 7.58 3.49 0.49
C GLN A 157 8.66 4.09 -0.41
N GLY A 158 8.29 4.47 -1.65
CA GLY A 158 9.20 5.19 -2.54
C GLY A 158 9.66 6.52 -1.96
N LEU A 159 8.73 7.31 -1.43
CA LEU A 159 9.06 8.56 -0.73
C LEU A 159 10.07 8.31 0.41
N LEU A 160 9.86 7.29 1.25
CA LEU A 160 10.77 6.92 2.32
C LEU A 160 12.16 6.53 1.82
N VAL A 161 12.24 5.79 0.72
CA VAL A 161 13.53 5.43 0.10
C VAL A 161 14.30 6.69 -0.30
N TYR A 162 13.64 7.65 -0.96
CA TYR A 162 14.29 8.88 -1.40
C TYR A 162 14.65 9.83 -0.25
N THR A 163 13.78 10.00 0.72
CA THR A 163 14.09 10.85 1.90
C THR A 163 15.26 10.31 2.69
N ARG A 164 15.36 8.97 2.83
CA ARG A 164 16.51 8.30 3.44
C ARG A 164 17.80 8.48 2.62
N ALA A 165 17.72 8.28 1.31
CA ALA A 165 18.87 8.42 0.40
C ALA A 165 19.38 9.86 0.33
N LEU A 166 18.48 10.84 0.44
CA LEU A 166 18.82 12.26 0.47
C LEU A 166 19.37 12.73 1.84
N ASP A 167 19.33 11.87 2.85
CA ASP A 167 19.75 12.18 4.22
C ASP A 167 19.11 13.49 4.72
N ALA A 168 17.79 13.55 4.65
CA ALA A 168 17.02 14.76 4.88
C ALA A 168 15.88 14.51 5.89
N PRO A 169 16.13 14.73 7.19
CA PRO A 169 15.04 14.82 8.16
C PRO A 169 14.10 15.98 7.79
N LEU A 170 12.79 15.73 7.78
CA LEU A 170 11.76 16.67 7.36
C LEU A 170 10.72 16.84 8.46
N ASP A 171 10.11 18.01 8.54
CA ASP A 171 8.90 18.21 9.32
C ASP A 171 7.67 17.77 8.49
N TRP A 172 7.23 16.53 8.74
CA TRP A 172 6.12 15.91 8.03
C TRP A 172 4.78 16.50 8.46
N ARG A 173 4.71 16.91 9.73
CA ARG A 173 3.52 17.53 10.28
C ARG A 173 3.26 18.90 9.66
N ASP A 174 4.28 19.76 9.63
CA ASP A 174 4.18 21.07 9.00
C ASP A 174 3.84 20.94 7.51
N ALA A 175 4.47 20.00 6.81
CA ALA A 175 4.15 19.74 5.41
C ALA A 175 2.71 19.27 5.20
N LEU A 176 2.13 18.48 6.12
CA LEU A 176 0.72 18.08 6.08
C LEU A 176 -0.21 19.26 6.37
N ASP A 177 0.17 20.13 7.30
CA ASP A 177 -0.62 21.32 7.69
C ASP A 177 -0.72 22.36 6.55
N GLU A 178 0.22 22.35 5.59
CA GLU A 178 0.18 23.18 4.38
C GLU A 178 -0.83 22.66 3.33
N VAL A 179 -1.29 21.40 3.43
CA VAL A 179 -2.20 20.80 2.43
C VAL A 179 -3.66 21.06 2.81
N PRO A 180 -4.49 21.51 1.87
CA PRO A 180 -5.92 21.66 2.12
C PRO A 180 -6.55 20.33 2.58
N ALA A 181 -7.39 20.40 3.61
CA ALA A 181 -8.16 19.24 4.03
C ALA A 181 -9.06 18.78 2.88
N PRO A 182 -9.13 17.48 2.59
CA PRO A 182 -10.10 16.96 1.64
C PRO A 182 -11.51 17.21 2.16
N GLU A 183 -12.45 17.39 1.23
CA GLU A 183 -13.87 17.46 1.59
C GLU A 183 -14.25 16.15 2.29
N PRO A 184 -15.04 16.20 3.38
CA PRO A 184 -15.62 15.00 3.94
C PRO A 184 -16.40 14.30 2.82
N GLY A 185 -15.79 13.31 2.19
CA GLY A 185 -16.48 12.52 1.20
C GLY A 185 -17.75 12.03 1.85
N SER A 186 -18.90 12.28 1.25
CA SER A 186 -20.13 11.65 1.70
C SER A 186 -19.80 10.17 1.88
N CYS A 187 -19.81 9.68 3.11
CA CYS A 187 -19.85 8.25 3.37
C CYS A 187 -21.20 7.79 2.79
N VAL A 188 -21.26 7.71 1.48
CA VAL A 188 -22.10 6.69 0.88
C VAL A 188 -21.40 5.42 1.35
N ALA A 189 -21.96 4.86 2.44
CA ALA A 189 -21.67 3.47 2.80
C ALA A 189 -21.60 2.74 1.46
N PRO A 190 -20.46 2.10 1.10
CA PRO A 190 -20.39 1.40 -0.18
C PRO A 190 -21.71 0.68 -0.31
N PRO A 191 -22.48 0.88 -1.39
CA PRO A 191 -23.85 0.38 -1.44
C PRO A 191 -23.75 -1.05 -0.93
N ALA A 192 -24.56 -1.37 0.12
CA ALA A 192 -24.52 -2.69 0.75
C ALA A 192 -24.82 -3.67 -0.39
N GLY A 193 -23.77 -4.15 -1.07
CA GLY A 193 -23.91 -4.80 -2.36
C GLY A 193 -22.72 -4.67 -3.29
N THR A 194 -21.66 -3.90 -2.91
CA THR A 194 -20.32 -4.12 -3.50
C THR A 194 -19.34 -4.69 -2.47
N THR A 195 -19.79 -5.55 -1.60
CA THR A 195 -19.17 -6.84 -1.49
C THR A 195 -19.21 -7.35 -2.94
N ALA A 196 -18.09 -7.44 -3.62
CA ALA A 196 -17.94 -8.36 -4.74
C ALA A 196 -18.76 -9.58 -4.32
N ALA A 197 -19.85 -9.86 -5.06
CA ALA A 197 -20.80 -10.90 -4.65
C ALA A 197 -19.95 -12.08 -4.21
N PRO A 198 -20.15 -12.66 -3.00
CA PRO A 198 -19.23 -13.65 -2.48
C PRO A 198 -18.93 -14.56 -3.65
N GLY A 199 -17.72 -14.40 -4.20
CA GLY A 199 -17.34 -15.11 -5.41
C GLY A 199 -17.65 -16.56 -5.11
N PRO A 200 -18.08 -17.38 -6.01
CA PRO A 200 -18.59 -18.72 -5.75
C PRO A 200 -17.69 -19.35 -4.71
N ALA A 201 -18.27 -19.82 -3.61
CA ALA A 201 -17.52 -20.28 -2.44
C ALA A 201 -16.45 -21.25 -2.95
N LEU A 202 -15.19 -20.78 -2.92
CA LEU A 202 -14.08 -21.58 -3.42
C LEU A 202 -13.89 -22.75 -2.46
N ALA A 203 -13.62 -23.92 -2.99
CA ALA A 203 -13.35 -25.11 -2.18
C ALA A 203 -12.07 -24.96 -1.33
N SER A 204 -11.12 -24.18 -1.85
CA SER A 204 -9.88 -23.82 -1.15
C SER A 204 -10.08 -22.56 -0.29
N THR A 205 -9.36 -22.50 0.81
CA THR A 205 -9.40 -21.37 1.75
C THR A 205 -8.24 -20.40 1.55
N THR A 206 -7.12 -20.87 1.00
CA THR A 206 -5.86 -20.14 0.96
C THR A 206 -5.21 -20.20 -0.42
N LEU A 207 -4.83 -19.04 -0.95
CA LEU A 207 -3.92 -18.90 -2.08
C LEU A 207 -2.50 -18.71 -1.55
N CYS A 208 -1.60 -19.56 -2.00
CA CYS A 208 -0.20 -19.56 -1.60
C CYS A 208 0.69 -19.19 -2.77
N VAL A 209 1.66 -18.32 -2.53
CA VAL A 209 2.71 -17.96 -3.48
C VAL A 209 4.07 -18.17 -2.83
N SER A 210 4.97 -18.87 -3.52
CA SER A 210 6.35 -19.06 -3.08
C SER A 210 7.31 -18.68 -4.20
N VAL A 211 8.30 -17.88 -3.86
CA VAL A 211 9.40 -17.50 -4.76
C VAL A 211 10.71 -18.00 -4.16
N THR A 212 11.39 -18.85 -4.88
CA THR A 212 12.71 -19.37 -4.51
C THR A 212 13.74 -18.86 -5.50
N ARG A 213 14.85 -18.36 -5.00
CA ARG A 213 15.98 -17.87 -5.79
C ARG A 213 17.27 -18.54 -5.32
N ARG A 214 18.00 -19.15 -6.24
CA ARG A 214 19.25 -19.89 -5.92
C ARG A 214 19.07 -20.90 -4.78
N GLY A 215 17.94 -21.60 -4.76
CA GLY A 215 17.64 -22.61 -3.74
C GLY A 215 17.15 -22.05 -2.39
N ALA A 216 17.11 -20.73 -2.18
CA ALA A 216 16.59 -20.10 -0.97
C ALA A 216 15.21 -19.48 -1.23
N THR A 217 14.24 -19.70 -0.34
CA THR A 217 12.94 -19.04 -0.41
C THR A 217 13.09 -17.57 -0.05
N VAL A 218 12.89 -16.68 -1.03
CA VAL A 218 13.01 -15.22 -0.87
C VAL A 218 11.67 -14.55 -0.58
N ALA A 219 10.56 -15.20 -0.94
CA ALA A 219 9.22 -14.76 -0.59
C ALA A 219 8.29 -15.96 -0.42
N SER A 220 7.42 -15.88 0.58
CA SER A 220 6.32 -16.81 0.77
C SER A 220 5.12 -16.01 1.28
N VAL A 221 4.02 -16.05 0.53
CA VAL A 221 2.82 -15.28 0.81
C VAL A 221 1.64 -16.22 0.87
N ARG A 222 0.79 -16.08 1.90
CA ARG A 222 -0.49 -16.77 2.03
C ARG A 222 -1.58 -15.71 2.12
N MET A 223 -2.64 -15.89 1.34
CA MET A 223 -3.76 -14.96 1.29
C MET A 223 -5.08 -15.72 1.10
N PRO A 224 -6.25 -15.14 1.38
CA PRO A 224 -7.52 -15.78 1.13
C PRO A 224 -7.64 -16.27 -0.32
N ALA A 225 -8.23 -17.45 -0.54
CA ALA A 225 -8.35 -18.04 -1.87
C ALA A 225 -9.07 -17.12 -2.88
N GLY A 226 -9.98 -16.25 -2.40
CA GLY A 226 -10.65 -15.23 -3.23
C GLY A 226 -9.69 -14.24 -3.90
N ALA A 227 -8.46 -14.08 -3.40
CA ALA A 227 -7.44 -13.25 -4.03
C ALA A 227 -7.03 -13.77 -5.43
N VAL A 228 -7.36 -15.01 -5.77
CA VAL A 228 -7.15 -15.54 -7.12
C VAL A 228 -7.85 -14.71 -8.20
N ALA A 229 -8.98 -14.08 -7.88
CA ALA A 229 -9.69 -13.22 -8.82
C ALA A 229 -8.89 -11.97 -9.21
N SER A 230 -7.96 -11.54 -8.36
CA SER A 230 -7.05 -10.39 -8.59
C SER A 230 -5.62 -10.83 -8.94
N LEU A 231 -5.44 -12.06 -9.39
CA LEU A 231 -4.12 -12.61 -9.72
C LEU A 231 -3.30 -11.71 -10.66
N PRO A 232 -3.88 -11.09 -11.71
CA PRO A 232 -3.16 -10.16 -12.58
C PRO A 232 -2.59 -8.95 -11.84
N ASP A 233 -3.29 -8.45 -10.84
CA ASP A 233 -2.88 -7.28 -10.05
C ASP A 233 -1.83 -7.62 -9.00
N LEU A 234 -1.71 -8.90 -8.63
CA LEU A 234 -0.77 -9.39 -7.62
C LEU A 234 0.61 -9.72 -8.19
N VAL A 235 0.71 -9.89 -9.50
CA VAL A 235 1.97 -10.22 -10.17
C VAL A 235 2.67 -8.94 -10.60
N PRO A 236 3.95 -8.75 -10.21
CA PRO A 236 4.75 -7.60 -10.64
C PRO A 236 4.74 -7.45 -12.17
N THR A 237 4.59 -6.20 -12.62
CA THR A 237 4.48 -5.86 -14.06
C THR A 237 5.70 -6.26 -14.88
N ASP A 238 6.86 -6.36 -14.28
CA ASP A 238 8.10 -6.84 -14.91
C ASP A 238 8.09 -8.35 -15.20
N LEU A 239 7.26 -9.12 -14.50
CA LEU A 239 7.08 -10.57 -14.74
C LEU A 239 5.98 -10.86 -15.77
N GLN A 240 5.04 -9.94 -16.01
CA GLN A 240 3.94 -10.15 -16.96
C GLN A 240 4.41 -10.49 -18.38
N PRO A 241 5.38 -9.76 -19.00
CA PRO A 241 5.87 -10.11 -20.35
C PRO A 241 6.56 -11.49 -20.41
N ARG A 242 6.98 -11.99 -19.27
CA ARG A 242 7.64 -13.30 -19.15
C ARG A 242 6.61 -14.43 -19.10
N LEU A 243 5.49 -14.18 -18.38
CA LEU A 243 4.34 -15.07 -18.35
C LEU A 243 3.67 -15.17 -19.73
N ASP A 244 3.52 -14.03 -20.41
CA ASP A 244 2.95 -13.97 -21.75
C ASP A 244 3.76 -14.81 -22.75
N ARG A 245 5.11 -14.76 -22.67
CA ARG A 245 6.00 -15.58 -23.50
C ARG A 245 5.85 -17.08 -23.25
N LEU A 246 5.45 -17.46 -22.03
CA LEU A 246 5.18 -18.83 -21.65
C LEU A 246 3.72 -19.22 -21.93
N GLY A 247 2.93 -18.33 -22.53
CA GLY A 247 1.52 -18.58 -22.86
C GLY A 247 0.60 -18.60 -21.64
N VAL A 248 1.04 -18.06 -20.50
CA VAL A 248 0.25 -18.01 -19.26
C VAL A 248 -0.47 -16.69 -19.18
N SER A 249 -1.78 -16.68 -19.47
CA SER A 249 -2.67 -15.55 -19.23
C SER A 249 -3.22 -15.61 -17.81
N LEU A 250 -2.80 -14.68 -16.95
CA LEU A 250 -3.27 -14.62 -15.56
C LEU A 250 -4.77 -14.36 -15.45
N ASP A 251 -5.33 -13.53 -16.35
CA ASP A 251 -6.78 -13.27 -16.43
C ASP A 251 -7.57 -14.52 -16.80
N ALA A 252 -7.08 -15.29 -17.76
CA ALA A 252 -7.73 -16.53 -18.16
C ALA A 252 -7.66 -17.57 -17.04
N LEU A 253 -6.50 -17.68 -16.38
CA LEU A 253 -6.26 -18.57 -15.25
C LEU A 253 -7.18 -18.20 -14.07
N ALA A 254 -7.24 -16.95 -13.69
CA ALA A 254 -8.09 -16.48 -12.59
C ALA A 254 -9.57 -16.82 -12.86
N ARG A 255 -10.06 -16.53 -14.06
CA ARG A 255 -11.44 -16.86 -14.46
C ARG A 255 -11.72 -18.37 -14.44
N ASP A 256 -10.80 -19.18 -14.95
CA ASP A 256 -10.96 -20.64 -14.99
C ASP A 256 -10.97 -21.24 -13.58
N VAL A 257 -10.08 -20.79 -12.69
CA VAL A 257 -10.04 -21.23 -11.29
C VAL A 257 -11.32 -20.88 -10.55
N VAL A 258 -11.83 -19.65 -10.72
CA VAL A 258 -13.10 -19.22 -10.13
C VAL A 258 -14.27 -20.02 -10.70
N ALA A 259 -14.31 -20.24 -12.01
CA ALA A 259 -15.36 -21.01 -12.67
C ALA A 259 -15.40 -22.48 -12.21
N ARG A 260 -14.24 -23.05 -11.86
CA ARG A 260 -14.14 -24.42 -11.33
C ARG A 260 -14.37 -24.52 -9.82
N GLY A 261 -14.71 -23.41 -9.14
CA GLY A 261 -14.95 -23.39 -7.70
C GLY A 261 -13.69 -23.44 -6.86
N GLY A 262 -12.53 -23.09 -7.41
CA GLY A 262 -11.24 -22.97 -6.69
C GLY A 262 -10.78 -24.28 -6.03
N PRO A 263 -10.63 -25.40 -6.75
CA PRO A 263 -10.15 -26.64 -6.16
C PRO A 263 -8.69 -26.47 -5.68
N ALA A 264 -8.33 -27.19 -4.62
CA ALA A 264 -6.95 -27.21 -4.15
C ALA A 264 -6.01 -27.77 -5.24
N GLY A 265 -4.85 -27.17 -5.39
CA GLY A 265 -3.86 -27.60 -6.37
C GLY A 265 -2.94 -26.47 -6.85
N GLU A 266 -1.93 -26.86 -7.61
CA GLU A 266 -0.96 -25.94 -8.20
C GLU A 266 -1.61 -25.21 -9.40
N LEU A 267 -1.53 -23.87 -9.40
CA LEU A 267 -2.06 -23.01 -10.45
C LEU A 267 -0.98 -22.61 -11.45
N VAL A 268 0.21 -22.29 -10.94
CA VAL A 268 1.36 -21.86 -11.75
C VAL A 268 2.64 -22.42 -11.13
N ALA A 269 3.46 -23.05 -11.95
CA ALA A 269 4.83 -23.38 -11.63
C ALA A 269 5.73 -22.82 -12.73
N LEU A 270 6.64 -21.92 -12.36
CA LEU A 270 7.66 -21.37 -13.24
C LEU A 270 9.02 -21.75 -12.69
N ASP A 271 9.79 -22.45 -13.51
CA ASP A 271 11.20 -22.73 -13.27
C ASP A 271 12.02 -22.01 -14.34
N ASP A 272 12.91 -21.11 -13.92
CA ASP A 272 13.79 -20.38 -14.82
C ASP A 272 15.20 -20.35 -14.23
N GLY A 273 15.91 -21.45 -14.42
CA GLY A 273 17.25 -21.64 -13.91
C GLY A 273 17.31 -21.59 -12.39
N ASP A 274 17.84 -20.49 -11.85
CA ASP A 274 17.99 -20.31 -10.40
C ASP A 274 16.71 -19.80 -9.71
N ASP A 275 15.73 -19.36 -10.48
CA ASP A 275 14.49 -18.76 -9.97
C ASP A 275 13.30 -19.73 -10.15
N ARG A 276 12.57 -19.99 -9.06
CA ARG A 276 11.35 -20.79 -9.07
C ARG A 276 10.20 -20.03 -8.44
N VAL A 277 9.07 -19.94 -9.15
CA VAL A 277 7.83 -19.37 -8.64
C VAL A 277 6.75 -20.43 -8.64
N ARG A 278 6.07 -20.61 -7.52
CA ARG A 278 4.92 -21.50 -7.40
C ARG A 278 3.72 -20.74 -6.83
N VAL A 279 2.55 -20.96 -7.42
CA VAL A 279 1.27 -20.45 -6.97
C VAL A 279 0.31 -21.64 -6.86
N TRP A 280 -0.30 -21.81 -5.71
CA TRP A 280 -1.25 -22.92 -5.49
C TRP A 280 -2.36 -22.53 -4.53
N LEU A 281 -3.45 -23.30 -4.56
CA LEU A 281 -4.58 -23.21 -3.63
C LEU A 281 -4.56 -24.37 -2.64
N GLU A 282 -4.82 -24.04 -1.35
CA GLU A 282 -5.01 -25.00 -0.24
C GLU A 282 -6.39 -24.85 0.37
#